data_bf2a362a19663e42e894b9378bbfefda
#
_entry.id   bf2a362a19663e42e894b9378bbfefda
#
_cell.length_a   1.000
_cell.length_b   1.000
_cell.length_c   1.000
_cell.angle_alpha   90.00
_cell.angle_beta   90.00
_cell.angle_gamma   90.00
#
_symmetry.space_group_name_H-M   'P 1'
#
loop_
_entity.id
_entity.type
_entity.pdbx_description
1 polymer ?
#
loop_
_entity_poly.entity_id
_entity_poly.type
_entity_poly.pdbx_seq_one_letter_code
_entity_poly.pdbx_strand_id
1 'polypeptide(L)' 'MFKENDVVVAREDHPDKQIIAGQIGTVICCFTVPNKAYEVEFIDESGKPVAQFALLPDELEAYDL' A
#
# COMPACT_ATOMS: atom_id res chain seq x y z
N MET A 1 -3.85 -2.65 -12.79
CA MET A 1 -3.77 -3.65 -11.72
C MET A 1 -2.35 -3.73 -11.21
N PHE A 2 -2.18 -3.84 -9.90
CA PHE A 2 -0.83 -3.85 -9.31
C PHE A 2 -0.28 -5.26 -9.27
N LYS A 3 1.03 -5.35 -9.15
CA LYS A 3 1.74 -6.63 -9.02
C LYS A 3 2.86 -6.45 -8.01
N GLU A 4 3.47 -7.56 -7.62
CA GLU A 4 4.56 -7.55 -6.63
C GLU A 4 5.64 -6.58 -7.06
N ASN A 5 6.15 -5.84 -6.07
CA ASN A 5 7.19 -4.85 -6.22
C ASN A 5 6.73 -3.53 -6.85
N ASP A 6 5.46 -3.41 -7.23
CA ASP A 6 4.96 -2.12 -7.68
C ASP A 6 4.98 -1.12 -6.53
N VAL A 7 5.31 0.13 -6.83
CA VAL A 7 5.28 1.22 -5.86
C VAL A 7 3.91 1.88 -5.96
N VAL A 8 3.27 2.06 -4.81
CA VAL A 8 1.91 2.58 -4.73
C VAL A 8 1.84 3.67 -3.67
N VAL A 9 0.74 4.41 -3.67
CA VAL A 9 0.44 5.37 -2.62
C VAL A 9 -0.94 5.09 -2.05
N ALA A 10 -1.09 5.37 -0.75
CA ALA A 10 -2.38 5.27 -0.09
C ALA A 10 -3.28 6.39 -0.60
N ARG A 11 -4.51 6.06 -1.01
CA ARG A 11 -5.46 7.04 -1.49
C ARG A 11 -6.15 7.79 -0.35
N GLU A 12 -6.18 7.18 0.84
CA GLU A 12 -6.89 7.75 1.97
C GLU A 12 -6.15 7.42 3.26
N ASP A 13 -6.56 8.08 4.33
CA ASP A 13 -5.96 7.86 5.64
C ASP A 13 -6.38 6.51 6.21
N HIS A 14 -5.46 5.88 6.93
CA HIS A 14 -5.73 4.68 7.72
C HIS A 14 -5.23 4.97 9.14
N PRO A 15 -6.03 5.70 9.94
CA PRO A 15 -5.55 6.17 11.25
C PRO A 15 -5.17 5.05 12.21
N ASP A 16 -5.87 3.92 12.14
CA ASP A 16 -5.57 2.77 12.99
C ASP A 16 -4.23 2.13 12.64
N LYS A 17 -3.66 2.46 11.49
CA LYS A 17 -2.36 1.98 11.04
C LYS A 17 -1.33 3.09 11.03
N GLN A 18 -1.72 4.31 11.37
CA GLN A 18 -0.85 5.49 11.36
C GLN A 18 -0.34 5.79 9.96
N ILE A 19 -1.17 5.55 8.96
CA ILE A 19 -0.88 5.84 7.55
C ILE A 19 -1.78 6.99 7.12
N ILE A 20 -1.21 7.93 6.38
CA ILE A 20 -1.96 9.06 5.82
C ILE A 20 -1.99 8.97 4.30
N ALA A 21 -3.00 9.59 3.71
CA ALA A 21 -3.13 9.65 2.25
C ALA A 21 -1.85 10.22 1.64
N GLY A 22 -1.42 9.62 0.53
CA GLY A 22 -0.21 10.03 -0.16
C GLY A 22 1.04 9.32 0.29
N GLN A 23 0.98 8.54 1.34
CA GLN A 23 2.14 7.82 1.84
C GLN A 23 2.49 6.68 0.88
N ILE A 24 3.79 6.49 0.67
CA ILE A 24 4.32 5.56 -0.34
C ILE A 24 4.53 4.19 0.28
N GLY A 25 4.20 3.16 -0.48
CA GLY A 25 4.46 1.79 -0.08
C GLY A 25 4.82 0.93 -1.28
N THR A 26 5.14 -0.33 -1.00
CA THR A 26 5.49 -1.31 -2.01
C THR A 26 4.60 -2.52 -1.86
N VAL A 27 4.08 -3.02 -2.99
CA VAL A 27 3.27 -4.24 -2.98
C VAL A 27 4.16 -5.43 -2.72
N ILE A 28 3.90 -6.13 -1.62
CA ILE A 28 4.66 -7.31 -1.22
C ILE A 28 4.02 -8.58 -1.77
N CYS A 29 2.70 -8.62 -1.79
CA CYS A 29 1.98 -9.83 -2.16
C CYS A 29 0.61 -9.44 -2.73
N CYS A 30 0.14 -10.23 -3.69
CA CYS A 30 -1.17 -10.03 -4.29
C CYS A 30 -2.07 -11.19 -3.89
N PHE A 31 -3.25 -10.88 -3.40
CA PHE A 31 -4.26 -11.88 -3.03
C PHE A 31 -5.40 -11.84 -4.03
N THR A 32 -5.96 -13.00 -4.33
CA THR A 32 -7.13 -13.08 -5.20
C THR A 32 -8.33 -13.73 -4.53
N VAL A 33 -8.10 -14.40 -3.41
CA VAL A 33 -9.15 -15.12 -2.69
C VAL A 33 -9.11 -14.70 -1.23
N PRO A 34 -10.24 -14.38 -0.60
CA PRO A 34 -11.59 -14.35 -1.15
C PRO A 34 -11.85 -13.18 -2.08
N ASN A 35 -11.09 -12.10 -1.97
CA ASN A 35 -11.20 -10.91 -2.82
C ASN A 35 -9.83 -10.51 -3.30
N LYS A 36 -9.81 -9.68 -4.33
CA LYS A 36 -8.58 -9.03 -4.74
C LYS A 36 -8.12 -8.07 -3.66
N ALA A 37 -6.87 -8.20 -3.23
CA ALA A 37 -6.28 -7.33 -2.22
C ALA A 37 -4.77 -7.37 -2.38
N TYR A 38 -4.09 -6.40 -1.77
CA TYR A 38 -2.64 -6.30 -1.85
C TYR A 38 -2.06 -6.09 -0.47
N GLU A 39 -1.05 -6.88 -0.15
CA GLU A 39 -0.26 -6.64 1.06
C GLU A 39 0.75 -5.57 0.71
N VAL A 40 0.75 -4.44 1.43
CA VAL A 40 1.59 -3.29 1.12
C VAL A 40 2.41 -2.95 2.35
N GLU A 41 3.70 -2.76 2.14
CA GLU A 41 4.61 -2.27 3.17
C GLU A 41 4.84 -0.79 2.94
N PHE A 42 4.46 0.03 3.90
CA PHE A 42 4.64 1.48 3.85
C PHE A 42 5.93 1.87 4.54
N ILE A 43 6.56 2.91 4.01
CA ILE A 43 7.83 3.41 4.56
C ILE A 43 7.67 4.87 4.94
N ASP A 44 8.54 5.33 5.85
CA ASP A 44 8.60 6.74 6.23
C ASP A 44 9.56 7.49 5.31
N GLU A 45 9.79 8.76 5.62
CA GLU A 45 10.64 9.62 4.80
C GLU A 45 12.08 9.13 4.74
N SER A 46 12.52 8.40 5.73
CA SER A 46 13.89 7.87 5.76
C SER A 46 13.99 6.47 5.14
N GLY A 47 12.87 5.92 4.65
CA GLY A 47 12.84 4.61 4.03
C GLY A 47 12.63 3.47 5.01
N LYS A 48 12.29 3.76 6.25
CA LYS A 48 12.04 2.70 7.24
C LYS A 48 10.61 2.19 7.13
N PRO A 49 10.41 0.87 7.26
CA PRO A 49 9.04 0.33 7.29
C PRO A 49 8.29 0.85 8.51
N VAL A 50 7.07 1.31 8.31
CA VAL A 50 6.22 1.81 9.40
C VAL A 50 4.95 1.00 9.57
N ALA A 51 4.49 0.31 8.52
CA ALA A 51 3.29 -0.51 8.59
C ALA A 51 3.25 -1.47 7.41
N GLN A 52 2.63 -2.61 7.61
CA GLN A 52 2.40 -3.57 6.53
C GLN A 52 1.03 -4.19 6.77
N PHE A 53 0.13 -4.03 5.80
CA PHE A 53 -1.22 -4.58 5.92
C PHE A 53 -1.85 -4.70 4.54
N ALA A 54 -2.99 -5.38 4.49
CA ALA A 54 -3.69 -5.62 3.22
C ALA A 54 -4.63 -4.47 2.93
N LEU A 55 -4.65 -4.05 1.66
CA LEU A 55 -5.56 -3.01 1.18
C LEU A 55 -6.30 -3.50 -0.06
N LEU A 56 -7.48 -2.94 -0.26
CA LEU A 56 -8.27 -3.20 -1.45
C LEU A 56 -7.72 -2.40 -2.63
N PRO A 57 -7.99 -2.83 -3.86
CA PRO A 57 -7.45 -2.13 -5.03
C PRO A 57 -7.80 -0.65 -5.08
N ASP A 58 -9.00 -0.27 -4.67
CA ASP A 58 -9.42 1.12 -4.75
C ASP A 58 -8.89 1.97 -3.59
N GLU A 59 -8.18 1.39 -2.67
CA GLU A 59 -7.50 2.13 -1.59
C GLU A 59 -6.08 2.55 -1.98
N LEU A 60 -5.65 2.19 -3.19
CA LEU A 60 -4.29 2.44 -3.65
C LEU A 60 -4.30 3.12 -5.01
N GLU A 61 -3.22 3.86 -5.26
CA GLU A 61 -2.93 4.41 -6.58
C GLU A 61 -1.51 4.05 -6.95
N ALA A 62 -1.25 3.95 -8.25
CA ALA A 62 0.13 3.78 -8.71
C ALA A 62 0.94 5.02 -8.35
N TYR A 63 2.16 4.81 -7.89
CA TYR A 63 3.07 5.93 -7.67
C TYR A 63 3.60 6.38 -9.02
N ASP A 64 3.36 7.65 -9.34
CA ASP A 64 3.71 8.21 -10.64
C ASP A 64 4.86 9.18 -10.45
N LEU A 65 5.99 8.86 -11.05
CA LEU A 65 7.19 9.69 -10.95
C LEU A 65 7.17 10.87 -11.92
#